data_dfe5ea7a41d4b630f6c077685f45ea6a
#
_entry.id   dfe5ea7a41d4b630f6c077685f45ea6a
#
_cell.length_a   1.000
_cell.length_b   1.000
_cell.length_c   1.000
_cell.angle_alpha   90.00
_cell.angle_beta   90.00
_cell.angle_gamma   90.00
#
_symmetry.space_group_name_H-M   'P 1'
#
loop_
_entity.id
_entity.type
_entity.pdbx_description
1 polymer ?
#
loop_
_entity_poly.entity_id
_entity_poly.type
_entity_poly.pdbx_seq_one_letter_code
_entity_poly.pdbx_strand_id
1 'polypeptide(L)'
;MTRLYTEEFSSEQLVCSTCPHFEECGSCQLQHISDEHYKTWKADRLKTLLAENELEIEEWLEPVFISEGGRRRVTLNALRHENEVFIGYNKYHSHDLAPIKNCLLLTPQLQSIVEKLPQALKNIAHKNHAIELLVQEADGGLFDCVITGLDETGARQTGSIAAMAEQCGLARISFRKDAFSKCETQVSLTPIKKTNGAITVDLPAAAFLQPSAAGEAALIDAVLQGLSRHKLGKKDKVADLFSGCGTFAGHLLNKYTVHAAEGDWAMANSLVEAAKGHARFSAEVRDLFKEPIVGRELRDYKAAVFDPPRAGAKEQAQMLAKSNLPVVIGVSCNPSTFARDAKILLAGGYKLKTIQMVDQFTWSTHTELVGVFEK
;
A
#
# COMPACT_ATOMS: atom_id res chain seq x y z
N MET A 1 -16.54 -21.08 -14.17
CA MET A 1 -16.34 -19.61 -14.07
C MET A 1 -15.60 -19.16 -15.33
N THR A 2 -16.10 -18.21 -16.07
CA THR A 2 -15.34 -17.64 -17.20
C THR A 2 -14.17 -16.86 -16.60
N ARG A 3 -12.95 -17.27 -16.90
CA ARG A 3 -11.73 -16.59 -16.44
C ARG A 3 -11.72 -15.19 -17.06
N LEU A 4 -11.42 -14.16 -16.25
CA LEU A 4 -11.37 -12.80 -16.73
C LEU A 4 -10.30 -12.63 -17.80
N TYR A 5 -10.62 -11.84 -18.79
CA TYR A 5 -9.70 -11.48 -19.88
C TYR A 5 -9.21 -12.66 -20.74
N THR A 6 -9.78 -13.87 -20.60
CA THR A 6 -9.38 -15.03 -21.43
C THR A 6 -9.58 -14.75 -22.91
N GLU A 7 -10.60 -13.99 -23.27
CA GLU A 7 -10.92 -13.64 -24.68
C GLU A 7 -9.88 -12.70 -25.31
N GLU A 8 -9.05 -12.04 -24.51
CA GLU A 8 -7.96 -11.17 -24.96
C GLU A 8 -6.69 -11.95 -25.34
N PHE A 9 -6.65 -13.28 -25.09
CA PHE A 9 -5.46 -14.11 -25.28
C PHE A 9 -5.75 -15.33 -26.17
N SER A 10 -4.77 -15.69 -27.00
CA SER A 10 -4.80 -16.96 -27.74
C SER A 10 -4.53 -18.14 -26.81
N SER A 11 -4.89 -19.36 -27.25
CA SER A 11 -4.65 -20.59 -26.48
C SER A 11 -3.19 -20.83 -26.14
N GLU A 12 -2.25 -20.38 -26.97
CA GLU A 12 -0.81 -20.49 -26.76
C GLU A 12 -0.27 -19.56 -25.67
N GLN A 13 -1.01 -18.48 -25.36
CA GLN A 13 -0.67 -17.51 -24.34
C GLN A 13 -1.22 -17.89 -22.97
N LEU A 14 -2.09 -18.88 -22.91
CA LEU A 14 -2.71 -19.37 -21.69
C LEU A 14 -1.94 -20.51 -21.07
N VAL A 15 -1.87 -20.53 -19.75
CA VAL A 15 -1.23 -21.57 -18.94
C VAL A 15 -2.18 -22.06 -17.84
N CYS A 16 -1.92 -23.25 -17.31
CA CYS A 16 -2.61 -23.71 -16.11
C CYS A 16 -2.06 -23.00 -14.88
N SER A 17 -2.93 -22.39 -14.09
CA SER A 17 -2.54 -21.84 -12.80
C SER A 17 -2.04 -22.94 -11.87
N THR A 18 -0.96 -22.68 -11.15
CA THR A 18 -0.42 -23.59 -10.11
C THR A 18 -1.11 -23.38 -8.76
N CYS A 19 -1.92 -22.33 -8.61
CA CYS A 19 -2.66 -22.06 -7.39
C CYS A 19 -3.92 -22.93 -7.31
N PRO A 20 -4.06 -23.77 -6.28
CA PRO A 20 -5.23 -24.67 -6.16
C PRO A 20 -6.55 -23.90 -5.91
N HIS A 21 -6.47 -22.61 -5.57
CA HIS A 21 -7.64 -21.77 -5.24
C HIS A 21 -8.03 -20.83 -6.38
N PHE A 22 -7.31 -20.84 -7.51
CA PHE A 22 -7.48 -19.83 -8.56
C PHE A 22 -8.91 -19.80 -9.15
N GLU A 23 -9.59 -20.93 -9.24
CA GLU A 23 -10.93 -21.00 -9.79
C GLU A 23 -12.02 -20.41 -8.86
N GLU A 24 -11.75 -20.31 -7.56
CA GLU A 24 -12.72 -19.84 -6.56
C GLU A 24 -12.33 -18.50 -5.93
N CYS A 25 -11.04 -18.31 -5.68
CA CYS A 25 -10.51 -17.13 -5.01
C CYS A 25 -10.54 -15.88 -5.90
N GLY A 26 -11.16 -14.80 -5.42
CA GLY A 26 -11.28 -13.55 -6.16
C GLY A 26 -10.02 -12.64 -6.11
N SER A 27 -8.95 -13.05 -5.43
CA SER A 27 -7.77 -12.20 -5.24
C SER A 27 -6.89 -12.08 -6.50
N CYS A 28 -6.73 -13.15 -7.27
CA CYS A 28 -5.91 -13.19 -8.48
C CYS A 28 -6.81 -13.38 -9.72
N GLN A 29 -6.59 -12.56 -10.75
CA GLN A 29 -7.40 -12.62 -11.97
C GLN A 29 -6.61 -13.14 -13.18
N LEU A 30 -5.25 -13.14 -13.13
CA LEU A 30 -4.40 -13.25 -14.31
C LEU A 30 -3.39 -14.43 -14.25
N GLN A 31 -3.52 -15.37 -13.31
CA GLN A 31 -2.60 -16.51 -13.18
C GLN A 31 -2.66 -17.51 -14.34
N HIS A 32 -3.68 -17.43 -15.16
CA HIS A 32 -3.86 -18.29 -16.34
C HIS A 32 -3.20 -17.74 -17.60
N ILE A 33 -2.48 -16.62 -17.50
CA ILE A 33 -1.74 -16.00 -18.58
C ILE A 33 -0.25 -16.31 -18.38
N SER A 34 0.46 -16.65 -19.44
CA SER A 34 1.92 -16.87 -19.35
C SER A 34 2.64 -15.61 -18.91
N ASP A 35 3.76 -15.74 -18.20
CA ASP A 35 4.47 -14.63 -17.57
C ASP A 35 4.84 -13.52 -18.56
N GLU A 36 5.33 -13.89 -19.74
CA GLU A 36 5.68 -12.93 -20.80
C GLU A 36 4.46 -12.11 -21.25
N HIS A 37 3.35 -12.78 -21.56
CA HIS A 37 2.14 -12.14 -22.04
C HIS A 37 1.45 -11.33 -20.94
N TYR A 38 1.49 -11.81 -19.69
CA TYR A 38 1.01 -11.07 -18.53
C TYR A 38 1.74 -9.73 -18.36
N LYS A 39 3.07 -9.74 -18.44
CA LYS A 39 3.89 -8.54 -18.31
C LYS A 39 3.63 -7.54 -19.43
N THR A 40 3.59 -8.02 -20.66
CA THR A 40 3.28 -7.20 -21.84
C THR A 40 1.88 -6.59 -21.73
N TRP A 41 0.88 -7.42 -21.50
CA TRP A 41 -0.52 -6.98 -21.38
C TRP A 41 -0.70 -5.91 -20.29
N LYS A 42 -0.07 -6.12 -19.13
CA LYS A 42 -0.20 -5.18 -18.01
C LYS A 42 0.44 -3.83 -18.30
N ALA A 43 1.61 -3.83 -18.92
CA ALA A 43 2.28 -2.60 -19.36
C ALA A 43 1.49 -1.87 -20.45
N ASP A 44 0.98 -2.60 -21.45
CA ASP A 44 0.22 -2.02 -22.55
C ASP A 44 -1.14 -1.48 -22.08
N ARG A 45 -1.79 -2.15 -21.15
CA ARG A 45 -3.02 -1.66 -20.53
C ARG A 45 -2.82 -0.32 -19.82
N LEU A 46 -1.70 -0.14 -19.11
CA LEU A 46 -1.36 1.15 -18.51
C LEU A 46 -1.12 2.21 -19.57
N LYS A 47 -0.33 1.90 -20.61
CA LYS A 47 -0.06 2.82 -21.73
C LYS A 47 -1.34 3.26 -22.41
N THR A 48 -2.22 2.31 -22.75
CA THR A 48 -3.51 2.58 -23.39
C THR A 48 -4.37 3.51 -22.53
N LEU A 49 -4.50 3.23 -21.23
CA LEU A 49 -5.30 4.06 -20.31
C LEU A 49 -4.77 5.50 -20.27
N LEU A 50 -3.45 5.69 -20.20
CA LEU A 50 -2.87 7.03 -20.15
C LEU A 50 -2.99 7.76 -21.50
N ALA A 51 -2.87 7.03 -22.61
CA ALA A 51 -3.08 7.57 -23.96
C ALA A 51 -4.55 7.98 -24.22
N GLU A 52 -5.53 7.17 -23.81
CA GLU A 52 -6.96 7.49 -23.84
C GLU A 52 -7.29 8.74 -23.01
N ASN A 53 -6.48 9.02 -22.01
CA ASN A 53 -6.55 10.25 -21.24
C ASN A 53 -5.72 11.40 -21.82
N GLU A 54 -5.23 11.27 -23.05
CA GLU A 54 -4.48 12.32 -23.77
C GLU A 54 -3.24 12.83 -23.00
N LEU A 55 -2.58 11.93 -22.23
CA LEU A 55 -1.35 12.26 -21.52
C LEU A 55 -0.15 12.04 -22.45
N GLU A 56 0.57 13.11 -22.77
CA GLU A 56 1.84 13.04 -23.45
C GLU A 56 2.97 12.75 -22.45
N ILE A 57 3.68 11.65 -22.66
CA ILE A 57 4.76 11.16 -21.80
C ILE A 57 6.05 11.18 -22.61
N GLU A 58 7.05 11.93 -22.15
CA GLU A 58 8.30 12.06 -22.91
C GLU A 58 9.12 10.75 -22.89
N GLU A 59 9.14 10.03 -21.75
CA GLU A 59 9.92 8.80 -21.60
C GLU A 59 9.15 7.76 -20.76
N TRP A 60 9.02 6.55 -21.30
CA TRP A 60 8.57 5.38 -20.54
C TRP A 60 9.79 4.64 -19.99
N LEU A 61 9.89 4.55 -18.67
CA LEU A 61 10.94 3.76 -18.03
C LEU A 61 10.55 2.27 -18.01
N GLU A 62 11.56 1.40 -17.91
CA GLU A 62 11.35 -0.04 -17.82
C GLU A 62 10.43 -0.39 -16.66
N PRO A 63 9.37 -1.18 -16.88
CA PRO A 63 8.50 -1.65 -15.82
C PRO A 63 9.24 -2.55 -14.82
N VAL A 64 8.91 -2.41 -13.55
CA VAL A 64 9.40 -3.29 -12.49
C VAL A 64 8.29 -4.27 -12.10
N PHE A 65 8.54 -5.56 -12.27
CA PHE A 65 7.63 -6.63 -11.87
C PHE A 65 8.13 -7.32 -10.62
N ILE A 66 7.28 -7.40 -9.60
CA ILE A 66 7.61 -8.06 -8.34
C ILE A 66 7.14 -9.51 -8.41
N SER A 67 8.03 -10.43 -8.06
CA SER A 67 7.73 -11.86 -8.05
C SER A 67 6.70 -12.22 -6.99
N GLU A 68 6.04 -13.37 -7.18
CA GLU A 68 5.23 -14.01 -6.15
C GLU A 68 6.05 -14.38 -4.92
N GLY A 69 5.38 -14.66 -3.80
CA GLY A 69 6.03 -15.04 -2.53
C GLY A 69 6.61 -13.87 -1.73
N GLY A 70 6.46 -12.63 -2.22
CA GLY A 70 6.98 -11.43 -1.57
C GLY A 70 5.94 -10.60 -0.79
N ARG A 71 4.67 -11.02 -0.78
CA ARG A 71 3.61 -10.26 -0.12
C ARG A 71 3.67 -10.41 1.39
N ARG A 72 3.95 -9.30 2.07
CA ARG A 72 4.08 -9.20 3.54
C ARG A 72 2.86 -8.63 4.25
N ARG A 73 1.80 -8.30 3.51
CA ARG A 73 0.55 -7.74 4.03
C ARG A 73 -0.64 -8.39 3.35
N VAL A 74 -1.59 -8.88 4.16
CA VAL A 74 -2.80 -9.54 3.68
C VAL A 74 -4.01 -9.13 4.51
N THR A 75 -5.15 -8.98 3.83
CA THR A 75 -6.45 -8.86 4.47
C THR A 75 -7.27 -10.08 4.06
N LEU A 76 -7.71 -10.84 5.04
CA LEU A 76 -8.48 -12.07 4.89
C LEU A 76 -9.80 -11.97 5.64
N ASN A 77 -10.83 -12.63 5.14
CA ASN A 77 -12.06 -12.84 5.88
C ASN A 77 -11.99 -14.15 6.64
N ALA A 78 -12.56 -14.17 7.84
CA ALA A 78 -12.74 -15.39 8.61
C ALA A 78 -14.20 -15.56 9.02
N LEU A 79 -14.68 -16.79 8.92
CA LEU A 79 -16.04 -17.18 9.31
C LEU A 79 -15.99 -18.45 10.15
N ARG A 80 -16.54 -18.38 11.35
CA ARG A 80 -16.74 -19.57 12.19
C ARG A 80 -18.10 -20.20 11.90
N HIS A 81 -18.05 -21.43 11.40
CA HIS A 81 -19.24 -22.28 11.27
C HIS A 81 -19.09 -23.49 12.20
N GLU A 82 -20.04 -23.66 13.11
CA GLU A 82 -19.97 -24.66 14.17
C GLU A 82 -18.64 -24.62 14.96
N ASN A 83 -17.81 -25.66 14.85
CA ASN A 83 -16.54 -25.82 15.53
C ASN A 83 -15.32 -25.54 14.63
N GLU A 84 -15.56 -25.13 13.40
CA GLU A 84 -14.51 -24.84 12.41
C GLU A 84 -14.46 -23.35 12.07
N VAL A 85 -13.28 -22.85 11.84
CA VAL A 85 -13.05 -21.49 11.33
C VAL A 85 -12.45 -21.61 9.94
N PHE A 86 -13.09 -20.98 8.99
CA PHE A 86 -12.64 -20.88 7.61
C PHE A 86 -12.03 -19.50 7.39
N ILE A 87 -10.87 -19.44 6.72
CA ILE A 87 -10.16 -18.19 6.41
C ILE A 87 -9.86 -18.16 4.94
N GLY A 88 -10.05 -16.99 4.31
CA GLY A 88 -9.76 -16.81 2.88
C GLY A 88 -10.11 -15.44 2.37
N TYR A 89 -10.14 -15.34 1.07
CA TYR A 89 -10.63 -14.16 0.37
C TYR A 89 -12.11 -14.35 -0.01
N ASN A 90 -12.73 -13.28 -0.48
CA ASN A 90 -14.04 -13.43 -1.10
C ASN A 90 -13.90 -14.07 -2.49
N LYS A 91 -14.92 -14.81 -2.91
CA LYS A 91 -15.07 -15.23 -4.29
C LYS A 91 -15.21 -14.01 -5.19
N TYR A 92 -14.87 -14.18 -6.46
CA TYR A 92 -14.96 -13.08 -7.42
C TYR A 92 -16.40 -12.54 -7.52
N HIS A 93 -16.55 -11.21 -7.39
CA HIS A 93 -17.84 -10.51 -7.37
C HIS A 93 -18.88 -11.08 -6.38
N SER A 94 -18.43 -11.67 -5.27
CA SER A 94 -19.28 -12.22 -4.22
C SER A 94 -18.79 -11.82 -2.84
N HIS A 95 -19.68 -11.89 -1.87
CA HIS A 95 -19.33 -11.82 -0.44
C HIS A 95 -19.07 -13.20 0.16
N ASP A 96 -19.23 -14.27 -0.61
CA ASP A 96 -18.96 -15.62 -0.16
C ASP A 96 -17.45 -15.83 0.06
N LEU A 97 -17.14 -16.51 1.13
CA LEU A 97 -15.75 -16.87 1.44
C LEU A 97 -15.25 -17.97 0.50
N ALA A 98 -14.09 -17.78 -0.09
CA ALA A 98 -13.28 -18.81 -0.72
C ALA A 98 -12.17 -19.20 0.27
N PRO A 99 -12.29 -20.31 1.01
CA PRO A 99 -11.26 -20.72 1.96
C PRO A 99 -9.93 -21.00 1.27
N ILE A 100 -8.84 -20.54 1.86
CA ILE A 100 -7.48 -20.78 1.35
C ILE A 100 -6.66 -21.60 2.35
N LYS A 101 -5.81 -22.48 1.84
CA LYS A 101 -4.80 -23.22 2.63
C LYS A 101 -3.39 -22.75 2.33
N ASN A 102 -3.15 -22.41 1.07
CA ASN A 102 -1.85 -21.95 0.60
C ASN A 102 -2.07 -20.80 -0.40
N CYS A 103 -1.34 -19.71 -0.23
CA CYS A 103 -1.38 -18.55 -1.13
C CYS A 103 0.01 -18.28 -1.68
N LEU A 104 0.21 -18.45 -2.98
CA LEU A 104 1.50 -18.28 -3.64
C LEU A 104 2.07 -16.86 -3.55
N LEU A 105 1.23 -15.88 -3.23
CA LEU A 105 1.68 -14.48 -3.10
C LEU A 105 2.37 -14.17 -1.78
N LEU A 106 2.02 -14.88 -0.69
CA LEU A 106 2.46 -14.55 0.66
C LEU A 106 3.93 -14.94 0.89
N THR A 107 4.63 -14.17 1.75
CA THR A 107 5.91 -14.62 2.29
C THR A 107 5.72 -15.94 3.06
N PRO A 108 6.73 -16.83 3.11
CA PRO A 108 6.62 -18.08 3.85
C PRO A 108 6.23 -17.89 5.32
N GLN A 109 6.72 -16.83 5.94
CA GLN A 109 6.40 -16.49 7.33
C GLN A 109 4.93 -16.10 7.50
N LEU A 110 4.41 -15.24 6.62
CA LEU A 110 3.00 -14.84 6.65
C LEU A 110 2.09 -16.02 6.32
N GLN A 111 2.48 -16.88 5.39
CA GLN A 111 1.76 -18.12 5.06
C GLN A 111 1.64 -19.02 6.30
N SER A 112 2.75 -19.23 7.04
CA SER A 112 2.75 -20.02 8.29
C SER A 112 1.82 -19.46 9.37
N ILE A 113 1.67 -18.13 9.42
CA ILE A 113 0.69 -17.49 10.33
C ILE A 113 -0.73 -17.80 9.87
N VAL A 114 -1.02 -17.58 8.59
CA VAL A 114 -2.37 -17.82 8.01
C VAL A 114 -2.83 -19.26 8.26
N GLU A 115 -1.94 -20.25 8.17
CA GLU A 115 -2.25 -21.65 8.47
C GLU A 115 -2.64 -21.92 9.92
N LYS A 116 -2.13 -21.15 10.86
CA LYS A 116 -2.42 -21.30 12.30
C LYS A 116 -3.69 -20.56 12.75
N LEU A 117 -4.06 -19.48 12.04
CA LEU A 117 -5.17 -18.62 12.42
C LEU A 117 -6.52 -19.35 12.59
N PRO A 118 -6.92 -20.34 11.75
CA PRO A 118 -8.19 -21.04 11.95
C PRO A 118 -8.33 -21.68 13.33
N GLN A 119 -7.27 -22.34 13.81
CA GLN A 119 -7.28 -22.97 15.13
C GLN A 119 -7.26 -21.93 16.27
N ALA A 120 -6.45 -20.88 16.12
CA ALA A 120 -6.31 -19.83 17.12
C ALA A 120 -7.58 -19.00 17.32
N LEU A 121 -8.37 -18.83 16.25
CA LEU A 121 -9.61 -18.04 16.26
C LEU A 121 -10.82 -18.79 16.82
N LYS A 122 -10.76 -20.09 17.07
CA LYS A 122 -11.93 -20.87 17.54
C LYS A 122 -12.60 -20.33 18.80
N ASN A 123 -11.80 -19.75 19.70
CA ASN A 123 -12.31 -19.21 20.96
C ASN A 123 -12.53 -17.69 20.93
N ILE A 124 -12.26 -17.04 19.79
CA ILE A 124 -12.33 -15.58 19.61
C ILE A 124 -13.48 -15.24 18.67
N ALA A 125 -13.54 -15.91 17.51
CA ALA A 125 -14.56 -15.65 16.50
C ALA A 125 -15.94 -16.12 16.96
N HIS A 126 -16.96 -15.27 16.79
CA HIS A 126 -18.35 -15.62 17.08
C HIS A 126 -18.93 -16.52 15.96
N LYS A 127 -19.82 -17.43 16.33
CA LYS A 127 -20.50 -18.31 15.34
C LYS A 127 -21.29 -17.48 14.34
N ASN A 128 -21.16 -17.83 13.06
CA ASN A 128 -21.89 -17.22 11.94
C ASN A 128 -21.71 -15.69 11.82
N HIS A 129 -20.61 -15.17 12.41
CA HIS A 129 -20.22 -13.78 12.28
C HIS A 129 -18.89 -13.69 11.51
N ALA A 130 -18.90 -12.98 10.39
CA ALA A 130 -17.71 -12.76 9.60
C ALA A 130 -16.86 -11.66 10.23
N ILE A 131 -15.56 -11.89 10.32
CA ILE A 131 -14.57 -10.92 10.76
C ILE A 131 -13.51 -10.75 9.66
N GLU A 132 -12.89 -9.58 9.62
CA GLU A 132 -11.76 -9.32 8.74
C GLU A 132 -10.46 -9.32 9.54
N LEU A 133 -9.43 -9.93 8.97
CA LEU A 133 -8.09 -10.05 9.55
C LEU A 133 -7.08 -9.35 8.65
N LEU A 134 -6.56 -8.21 9.09
CA LEU A 134 -5.36 -7.62 8.49
C LEU A 134 -4.15 -8.18 9.22
N VAL A 135 -3.29 -8.91 8.51
CA VAL A 135 -2.00 -9.37 9.04
C VAL A 135 -0.89 -8.79 8.19
N GLN A 136 0.09 -8.18 8.83
CA GLN A 136 1.21 -7.56 8.14
C GLN A 136 2.53 -7.74 8.89
N GLU A 137 3.60 -7.89 8.11
CA GLU A 137 4.98 -7.96 8.60
C GLU A 137 5.59 -6.57 8.64
N ALA A 138 6.16 -6.22 9.78
CA ALA A 138 6.97 -5.03 10.01
C ALA A 138 8.45 -5.41 10.13
N ASP A 139 9.29 -4.43 10.49
CA ASP A 139 10.73 -4.64 10.65
C ASP A 139 11.04 -5.70 11.73
N GLY A 140 12.13 -6.43 11.51
CA GLY A 140 12.56 -7.49 12.42
C GLY A 140 11.73 -8.78 12.36
N GLY A 141 10.88 -8.94 11.33
CA GLY A 141 9.99 -10.10 11.21
C GLY A 141 8.86 -10.10 12.24
N LEU A 142 8.49 -8.93 12.75
CA LEU A 142 7.39 -8.77 13.70
C LEU A 142 6.06 -8.66 12.95
N PHE A 143 5.06 -9.41 13.41
CA PHE A 143 3.74 -9.42 12.78
C PHE A 143 2.71 -8.68 13.62
N ASP A 144 1.98 -7.79 12.95
CA ASP A 144 0.83 -7.05 13.46
C ASP A 144 -0.45 -7.67 12.93
N CYS A 145 -1.43 -7.90 13.79
CA CYS A 145 -2.74 -8.41 13.40
C CYS A 145 -3.83 -7.45 13.89
N VAL A 146 -4.69 -7.01 12.96
CA VAL A 146 -5.88 -6.24 13.29
C VAL A 146 -7.11 -7.04 12.92
N ILE A 147 -8.00 -7.24 13.89
CA ILE A 147 -9.27 -7.93 13.71
C ILE A 147 -10.37 -6.88 13.65
N THR A 148 -11.09 -6.83 12.52
CA THR A 148 -12.23 -5.95 12.31
C THR A 148 -13.52 -6.75 12.47
N GLY A 149 -14.52 -6.17 13.09
CA GLY A 149 -15.82 -6.82 13.34
C GLY A 149 -15.94 -7.44 14.73
N LEU A 150 -14.97 -7.19 15.62
CA LEU A 150 -15.07 -7.51 17.04
C LEU A 150 -15.09 -6.22 17.86
N ASP A 151 -15.99 -6.19 18.81
CA ASP A 151 -16.08 -5.14 19.83
C ASP A 151 -15.20 -5.50 21.03
N GLU A 152 -15.25 -4.67 22.08
CA GLU A 152 -14.52 -4.88 23.33
C GLU A 152 -14.67 -6.30 23.88
N THR A 153 -13.55 -6.87 24.28
CA THR A 153 -13.49 -8.23 24.81
C THR A 153 -13.73 -8.25 26.30
N GLY A 154 -14.59 -9.17 26.75
CA GLY A 154 -14.68 -9.52 28.17
C GLY A 154 -13.39 -10.22 28.65
N ALA A 155 -13.13 -10.19 29.97
CA ALA A 155 -11.93 -10.76 30.60
C ALA A 155 -11.62 -12.23 30.22
N ARG A 156 -12.63 -13.02 29.83
CA ARG A 156 -12.45 -14.41 29.39
C ARG A 156 -11.78 -14.51 28.00
N GLN A 157 -11.90 -13.49 27.14
CA GLN A 157 -11.30 -13.52 25.81
C GLN A 157 -9.84 -13.04 25.81
N THR A 158 -9.42 -12.27 26.81
CA THR A 158 -8.03 -11.78 26.93
C THR A 158 -7.02 -12.92 26.94
N GLY A 159 -7.28 -14.00 27.68
CA GLY A 159 -6.43 -15.20 27.68
C GLY A 159 -6.36 -15.90 26.32
N SER A 160 -7.48 -15.96 25.59
CA SER A 160 -7.52 -16.55 24.25
C SER A 160 -6.78 -15.69 23.23
N ILE A 161 -6.81 -14.36 23.36
CA ILE A 161 -6.10 -13.44 22.49
C ILE A 161 -4.58 -13.53 22.70
N ALA A 162 -4.13 -13.60 23.97
CA ALA A 162 -2.73 -13.80 24.29
C ALA A 162 -2.22 -15.15 23.74
N ALA A 163 -2.99 -16.22 23.94
CA ALA A 163 -2.66 -17.53 23.37
C ALA A 163 -2.60 -17.51 21.84
N MET A 164 -3.50 -16.78 21.16
CA MET A 164 -3.43 -16.58 19.71
C MET A 164 -2.14 -15.86 19.29
N ALA A 165 -1.75 -14.80 20.01
CA ALA A 165 -0.52 -14.07 19.73
C ALA A 165 0.70 -14.99 19.78
N GLU A 166 0.81 -15.78 20.84
CA GLU A 166 1.91 -16.74 21.03
C GLU A 166 1.90 -17.86 19.97
N GLN A 167 0.76 -18.52 19.75
CA GLN A 167 0.62 -19.63 18.81
C GLN A 167 0.91 -19.22 17.36
N CYS A 168 0.47 -18.03 16.97
CA CYS A 168 0.67 -17.53 15.61
C CYS A 168 1.98 -16.75 15.43
N GLY A 169 2.70 -16.41 16.53
CA GLY A 169 3.91 -15.60 16.46
C GLY A 169 3.60 -14.12 16.11
N LEU A 170 2.49 -13.59 16.64
CA LEU A 170 2.08 -12.21 16.44
C LEU A 170 2.66 -11.33 17.56
N ALA A 171 3.30 -10.22 17.17
CA ALA A 171 3.85 -9.26 18.14
C ALA A 171 2.76 -8.37 18.74
N ARG A 172 1.66 -8.12 17.97
CA ARG A 172 0.52 -7.34 18.44
C ARG A 172 -0.78 -7.86 17.84
N ILE A 173 -1.84 -7.80 18.63
CA ILE A 173 -3.22 -7.99 18.17
C ILE A 173 -4.03 -6.78 18.60
N SER A 174 -4.73 -6.17 17.65
CA SER A 174 -5.63 -5.04 17.88
C SER A 174 -7.01 -5.34 17.31
N PHE A 175 -8.03 -4.75 17.91
CA PHE A 175 -9.41 -4.86 17.45
C PHE A 175 -9.94 -3.52 16.98
N ARG A 176 -10.88 -3.56 16.06
CA ARG A 176 -11.73 -2.43 15.69
C ARG A 176 -13.11 -2.93 15.29
N LYS A 177 -14.11 -2.11 15.54
CA LYS A 177 -15.51 -2.43 15.18
C LYS A 177 -15.71 -2.51 13.68
N ASP A 178 -15.22 -1.51 12.97
CA ASP A 178 -15.31 -1.36 11.52
C ASP A 178 -14.05 -0.65 10.97
N ALA A 179 -13.99 -0.46 9.66
CA ALA A 179 -12.84 0.16 8.99
C ALA A 179 -12.56 1.61 9.41
N PHE A 180 -13.55 2.31 9.96
CA PHE A 180 -13.47 3.72 10.35
C PHE A 180 -13.25 3.89 11.86
N SER A 181 -13.43 2.83 12.63
CA SER A 181 -13.26 2.85 14.07
C SER A 181 -11.80 2.82 14.46
N LYS A 182 -11.47 3.44 15.59
CA LYS A 182 -10.13 3.41 16.18
C LYS A 182 -9.72 1.97 16.49
N CYS A 183 -8.47 1.65 16.19
CA CYS A 183 -7.88 0.38 16.63
C CYS A 183 -7.54 0.41 18.13
N GLU A 184 -7.93 -0.62 18.83
CA GLU A 184 -7.61 -0.81 20.24
C GLU A 184 -6.71 -2.03 20.40
N THR A 185 -5.49 -1.82 20.89
CA THR A 185 -4.54 -2.90 21.12
C THR A 185 -4.99 -3.75 22.30
N GLN A 186 -5.20 -5.03 22.05
CA GLN A 186 -5.62 -6.01 23.03
C GLN A 186 -4.41 -6.72 23.68
N VAL A 187 -3.40 -7.03 22.85
CA VAL A 187 -2.14 -7.66 23.28
C VAL A 187 -1.00 -7.03 22.49
N SER A 188 0.07 -6.69 23.18
CA SER A 188 1.34 -6.26 22.59
C SER A 188 2.48 -6.95 23.34
N LEU A 189 3.08 -7.95 22.68
CA LEU A 189 4.21 -8.70 23.22
C LEU A 189 5.54 -7.96 22.98
N THR A 190 5.62 -7.26 21.84
CA THR A 190 6.82 -6.52 21.42
C THR A 190 6.40 -5.24 20.70
N PRO A 191 6.99 -4.08 21.03
CA PRO A 191 6.77 -2.85 20.27
C PRO A 191 7.13 -3.02 18.80
N ILE A 192 6.22 -2.63 17.92
CA ILE A 192 6.44 -2.71 16.48
C ILE A 192 6.92 -1.37 15.96
N LYS A 193 8.04 -1.38 15.25
CA LYS A 193 8.65 -0.21 14.63
C LYS A 193 8.80 -0.41 13.14
N LYS A 194 8.91 0.71 12.41
CA LYS A 194 9.25 0.73 10.99
C LYS A 194 10.36 1.73 10.77
N THR A 195 11.44 1.25 10.18
CA THR A 195 12.58 2.08 9.76
C THR A 195 12.44 2.41 8.28
N ASN A 196 12.37 3.69 7.98
CA ASN A 196 12.32 4.22 6.62
C ASN A 196 13.55 5.13 6.45
N GLY A 197 14.60 4.64 5.77
CA GLY A 197 15.81 5.40 5.56
C GLY A 197 16.40 5.97 6.86
N ALA A 198 16.37 7.30 7.03
CA ALA A 198 16.96 7.99 8.18
C ALA A 198 16.02 8.12 9.40
N ILE A 199 14.78 7.67 9.33
CA ILE A 199 13.83 7.75 10.45
C ILE A 199 13.33 6.37 10.88
N THR A 200 13.01 6.24 12.16
CA THR A 200 12.31 5.09 12.72
C THR A 200 11.07 5.59 13.44
N VAL A 201 9.92 5.03 13.10
CA VAL A 201 8.62 5.36 13.72
C VAL A 201 8.10 4.18 14.53
N ASP A 202 7.39 4.47 15.62
CA ASP A 202 6.54 3.47 16.24
C ASP A 202 5.34 3.24 15.31
N LEU A 203 5.16 1.99 14.86
CA LEU A 203 4.14 1.66 13.87
C LEU A 203 2.77 1.56 14.53
N PRO A 204 1.82 2.46 14.19
CA PRO A 204 0.45 2.36 14.70
C PRO A 204 -0.24 1.07 14.24
N ALA A 205 -1.21 0.60 15.02
CA ALA A 205 -2.06 -0.51 14.60
C ALA A 205 -2.83 -0.14 13.33
N ALA A 206 -2.95 -1.07 12.40
CA ALA A 206 -3.55 -0.89 11.07
C ALA A 206 -2.83 0.11 10.16
N ALA A 207 -1.67 0.64 10.53
CA ALA A 207 -0.91 1.53 9.64
C ALA A 207 -0.68 0.87 8.28
N PHE A 208 -0.76 1.68 7.22
CA PHE A 208 -0.51 1.16 5.88
C PHE A 208 0.98 0.88 5.69
N LEU A 209 1.29 -0.32 5.21
CA LEU A 209 2.61 -0.70 4.68
C LEU A 209 2.45 -1.17 3.24
N GLN A 210 3.43 -0.90 2.39
CA GLN A 210 3.45 -1.40 1.02
C GLN A 210 3.35 -2.94 1.02
N PRO A 211 2.60 -3.53 0.08
CA PRO A 211 2.31 -4.96 0.05
C PRO A 211 3.53 -5.88 0.04
N SER A 212 4.65 -5.41 -0.52
CA SER A 212 5.92 -6.15 -0.54
C SER A 212 7.11 -5.23 -0.28
N ALA A 213 8.17 -5.78 0.31
CA ALA A 213 9.41 -5.03 0.53
C ALA A 213 10.10 -4.65 -0.79
N ALA A 214 10.07 -5.55 -1.78
CA ALA A 214 10.64 -5.29 -3.09
C ALA A 214 9.88 -4.20 -3.85
N GLY A 215 8.52 -4.18 -3.76
CA GLY A 215 7.70 -3.12 -4.33
C GLY A 215 7.95 -1.77 -3.65
N GLU A 216 8.05 -1.75 -2.32
CA GLU A 216 8.43 -0.54 -1.56
C GLU A 216 9.78 0.00 -2.03
N ALA A 217 10.79 -0.86 -2.15
CA ALA A 217 12.12 -0.46 -2.63
C ALA A 217 12.07 0.11 -4.06
N ALA A 218 11.35 -0.54 -4.97
CA ALA A 218 11.20 -0.07 -6.35
C ALA A 218 10.52 1.31 -6.44
N LEU A 219 9.48 1.56 -5.64
CA LEU A 219 8.82 2.87 -5.58
C LEU A 219 9.76 3.95 -5.01
N ILE A 220 10.51 3.63 -3.95
CA ILE A 220 11.50 4.53 -3.37
C ILE A 220 12.57 4.88 -4.40
N ASP A 221 13.11 3.87 -5.10
CA ASP A 221 14.14 4.07 -6.12
C ASP A 221 13.63 4.94 -7.26
N ALA A 222 12.41 4.71 -7.75
CA ALA A 222 11.80 5.53 -8.80
C ALA A 222 11.67 7.01 -8.37
N VAL A 223 11.21 7.27 -7.15
CA VAL A 223 11.11 8.62 -6.59
C VAL A 223 12.48 9.28 -6.45
N LEU A 224 13.47 8.57 -5.90
CA LEU A 224 14.82 9.09 -5.72
C LEU A 224 15.53 9.35 -7.06
N GLN A 225 15.32 8.50 -8.06
CA GLN A 225 15.83 8.69 -9.42
C GLN A 225 15.20 9.90 -10.09
N GLY A 226 13.89 10.07 -9.96
CA GLY A 226 13.18 11.25 -10.47
C GLY A 226 13.77 12.55 -9.91
N LEU A 227 13.97 12.63 -8.59
CA LEU A 227 14.58 13.80 -7.96
C LEU A 227 16.06 13.99 -8.30
N SER A 228 16.81 12.92 -8.55
CA SER A 228 18.24 13.00 -8.83
C SER A 228 18.58 13.68 -10.16
N ARG A 229 17.61 13.80 -11.05
CA ARG A 229 17.72 14.57 -12.32
C ARG A 229 17.84 16.09 -12.07
N HIS A 230 17.55 16.54 -10.85
CA HIS A 230 17.60 17.94 -10.42
C HIS A 230 18.80 18.21 -9.50
N LYS A 231 19.37 19.40 -9.60
CA LYS A 231 20.51 19.84 -8.75
C LYS A 231 20.03 20.29 -7.37
N LEU A 232 19.41 19.36 -6.63
CA LEU A 232 18.92 19.59 -5.27
C LEU A 232 19.96 19.13 -4.24
N GLY A 233 20.07 19.86 -3.15
CA GLY A 233 21.03 19.58 -2.06
C GLY A 233 20.37 19.54 -0.66
N LYS A 234 21.19 19.35 0.36
CA LYS A 234 20.74 19.14 1.75
C LYS A 234 19.87 20.26 2.33
N LYS A 235 20.01 21.49 1.81
CA LYS A 235 19.23 22.66 2.27
C LYS A 235 17.90 22.81 1.52
N ASP A 236 17.75 22.15 0.37
CA ASP A 236 16.53 22.23 -0.41
C ASP A 236 15.42 21.45 0.26
N LYS A 237 14.26 22.07 0.37
CA LYS A 237 13.09 21.52 1.05
C LYS A 237 12.24 20.73 0.07
N VAL A 238 11.94 19.49 0.43
CA VAL A 238 11.07 18.56 -0.32
C VAL A 238 9.84 18.26 0.54
N ALA A 239 8.66 18.35 -0.06
CA ALA A 239 7.42 17.93 0.59
C ALA A 239 7.16 16.45 0.30
N ASP A 240 6.78 15.69 1.33
CA ASP A 240 6.23 14.33 1.23
C ASP A 240 4.77 14.38 1.67
N LEU A 241 3.86 14.30 0.71
CA LEU A 241 2.42 14.51 0.88
C LEU A 241 1.68 13.19 0.85
N PHE A 242 0.74 12.97 1.77
CA PHE A 242 0.14 11.67 2.06
C PHE A 242 1.22 10.67 2.51
N SER A 243 2.08 11.12 3.43
CA SER A 243 3.36 10.47 3.74
C SER A 243 3.22 9.12 4.48
N GLY A 244 2.04 8.77 4.97
CA GLY A 244 1.81 7.56 5.75
C GLY A 244 2.73 7.50 6.97
N CYS A 245 3.48 6.41 7.08
CA CYS A 245 4.54 6.26 8.09
C CYS A 245 5.93 6.75 7.63
N GLY A 246 5.99 7.60 6.60
CA GLY A 246 7.23 8.23 6.14
C GLY A 246 8.09 7.37 5.22
N THR A 247 7.47 6.51 4.41
CA THR A 247 8.19 5.65 3.47
C THR A 247 9.13 6.46 2.56
N PHE A 248 8.64 7.53 1.96
CA PHE A 248 9.48 8.40 1.15
C PHE A 248 10.24 9.42 2.00
N ALA A 249 9.58 10.06 2.98
CA ALA A 249 10.19 11.08 3.83
C ALA A 249 11.53 10.65 4.43
N GLY A 250 11.60 9.44 5.00
CA GLY A 250 12.81 8.95 5.62
C GLY A 250 13.97 8.73 4.65
N HIS A 251 13.68 8.27 3.43
CA HIS A 251 14.69 8.08 2.38
C HIS A 251 15.14 9.42 1.77
N LEU A 252 14.19 10.35 1.57
CA LEU A 252 14.47 11.72 1.11
C LEU A 252 15.35 12.49 2.09
N LEU A 253 15.17 12.26 3.39
CA LEU A 253 15.95 12.93 4.46
C LEU A 253 17.45 12.66 4.40
N ASN A 254 17.88 11.57 3.77
CA ASN A 254 19.29 11.31 3.53
C ASN A 254 19.95 12.41 2.70
N LYS A 255 19.20 13.02 1.77
CA LYS A 255 19.74 14.00 0.80
C LYS A 255 19.18 15.41 0.95
N TYR A 256 17.98 15.59 1.50
CA TYR A 256 17.24 16.85 1.49
C TYR A 256 16.81 17.28 2.88
N THR A 257 16.19 18.46 2.99
CA THR A 257 15.34 18.86 4.11
C THR A 257 13.91 18.44 3.78
N VAL A 258 13.23 17.73 4.67
CA VAL A 258 11.94 17.12 4.37
C VAL A 258 10.84 17.64 5.29
N HIS A 259 9.69 17.89 4.71
CA HIS A 259 8.45 18.13 5.43
C HIS A 259 7.40 17.09 5.00
N ALA A 260 6.88 16.33 5.94
CA ALA A 260 5.87 15.32 5.73
C ALA A 260 4.49 15.80 6.19
N ALA A 261 3.46 15.55 5.40
CA ALA A 261 2.07 15.83 5.76
C ALA A 261 1.21 14.58 5.60
N GLU A 262 0.48 14.21 6.65
CA GLU A 262 -0.35 13.01 6.70
C GLU A 262 -1.67 13.29 7.41
N GLY A 263 -2.77 12.76 6.86
CA GLY A 263 -4.11 12.95 7.40
C GLY A 263 -4.51 11.97 8.49
N ASP A 264 -4.01 10.74 8.45
CA ASP A 264 -4.24 9.80 9.54
C ASP A 264 -3.49 10.24 10.80
N TRP A 265 -4.26 10.49 11.84
CA TRP A 265 -3.72 11.06 13.08
C TRP A 265 -2.63 10.17 13.72
N ALA A 266 -2.81 8.85 13.69
CA ALA A 266 -1.88 7.94 14.35
C ALA A 266 -0.55 7.86 13.59
N MET A 267 -0.62 7.74 12.25
CA MET A 267 0.57 7.73 11.39
C MET A 267 1.29 9.07 11.41
N ALA A 268 0.57 10.18 11.27
CA ALA A 268 1.14 11.51 11.33
C ALA A 268 1.83 11.81 12.67
N ASN A 269 1.20 11.40 13.78
CA ASN A 269 1.76 11.60 15.11
C ASN A 269 3.05 10.80 15.32
N SER A 270 3.13 9.58 14.79
CA SER A 270 4.38 8.80 14.81
C SER A 270 5.52 9.50 14.04
N LEU A 271 5.20 10.17 12.93
CA LEU A 271 6.17 11.00 12.19
C LEU A 271 6.57 12.26 12.96
N VAL A 272 5.61 12.95 13.59
CA VAL A 272 5.88 14.14 14.43
C VAL A 272 6.83 13.77 15.58
N GLU A 273 6.62 12.63 16.23
CA GLU A 273 7.52 12.14 17.27
C GLU A 273 8.91 11.82 16.71
N ALA A 274 9.00 11.12 15.59
CA ALA A 274 10.26 10.81 14.93
C ALA A 274 11.01 12.09 14.48
N ALA A 275 10.28 13.14 14.08
CA ALA A 275 10.88 14.40 13.64
C ALA A 275 11.64 15.14 14.76
N LYS A 276 11.28 14.95 16.03
CA LYS A 276 11.92 15.62 17.17
C LYS A 276 13.44 15.40 17.25
N GLY A 277 13.95 14.30 16.68
CA GLY A 277 15.39 13.99 16.64
C GLY A 277 16.14 14.54 15.42
N HIS A 278 15.48 15.22 14.48
CA HIS A 278 16.06 15.55 13.18
C HIS A 278 15.90 17.02 12.79
N ALA A 279 17.01 17.77 12.79
CA ALA A 279 16.99 19.20 12.45
C ALA A 279 16.50 19.53 11.01
N ARG A 280 16.53 18.54 10.10
CA ARG A 280 16.10 18.69 8.70
C ARG A 280 14.79 17.98 8.38
N PHE A 281 14.08 17.49 9.40
CA PHE A 281 12.82 16.82 9.25
C PHE A 281 11.73 17.51 10.08
N SER A 282 10.58 17.72 9.46
CA SER A 282 9.36 18.18 10.13
C SER A 282 8.17 17.40 9.62
N ALA A 283 7.18 17.20 10.46
CA ALA A 283 5.95 16.51 10.10
C ALA A 283 4.74 17.21 10.72
N GLU A 284 3.58 17.10 10.08
CA GLU A 284 2.32 17.63 10.58
C GLU A 284 1.14 16.66 10.32
N VAL A 285 0.13 16.77 11.20
CA VAL A 285 -1.17 16.13 10.98
C VAL A 285 -2.00 17.06 10.10
N ARG A 286 -2.29 16.65 8.86
CA ARG A 286 -3.00 17.49 7.90
C ARG A 286 -3.80 16.67 6.89
N ASP A 287 -5.10 16.83 6.90
CA ASP A 287 -6.00 16.23 5.91
C ASP A 287 -5.88 17.00 4.57
N LEU A 288 -5.03 16.52 3.68
CA LEU A 288 -4.74 17.17 2.40
C LEU A 288 -5.92 17.16 1.41
N PHE A 289 -6.99 16.41 1.69
CA PHE A 289 -8.24 16.52 0.93
C PHE A 289 -9.04 17.77 1.29
N LYS A 290 -8.96 18.20 2.56
CA LYS A 290 -9.68 19.37 3.07
C LYS A 290 -8.79 20.61 3.13
N GLU A 291 -7.53 20.42 3.50
CA GLU A 291 -6.55 21.47 3.75
C GLU A 291 -5.26 21.23 2.96
N PRO A 292 -5.30 21.28 1.60
CA PRO A 292 -4.11 21.09 0.80
C PRO A 292 -3.04 22.15 1.11
N ILE A 293 -1.76 21.81 0.95
CA ILE A 293 -0.66 22.77 1.08
C ILE A 293 -0.75 23.79 -0.06
N VAL A 294 -0.91 25.07 0.28
CA VAL A 294 -1.21 26.13 -0.69
C VAL A 294 0.04 26.87 -1.17
N GLY A 295 -0.11 27.64 -2.26
CA GLY A 295 0.99 28.26 -3.01
C GLY A 295 1.99 29.08 -2.18
N ARG A 296 1.56 29.80 -1.12
CA ARG A 296 2.48 30.56 -0.25
C ARG A 296 3.37 29.63 0.58
N GLU A 297 2.85 28.49 1.03
CA GLU A 297 3.60 27.48 1.79
C GLU A 297 4.57 26.74 0.87
N LEU A 298 4.20 26.51 -0.41
CA LEU A 298 5.02 25.84 -1.41
C LEU A 298 6.21 26.66 -1.91
N ARG A 299 6.29 27.97 -1.61
CA ARG A 299 7.39 28.86 -2.09
C ARG A 299 8.77 28.41 -1.64
N ASP A 300 8.86 27.83 -0.44
CA ASP A 300 10.13 27.42 0.15
C ASP A 300 10.56 26.02 -0.28
N TYR A 301 9.70 25.30 -1.03
CA TYR A 301 10.03 23.97 -1.50
C TYR A 301 10.67 23.99 -2.88
N LYS A 302 11.46 22.95 -3.17
CA LYS A 302 12.07 22.70 -4.48
C LYS A 302 11.49 21.50 -5.18
N ALA A 303 10.83 20.62 -4.43
CA ALA A 303 10.14 19.46 -4.96
C ALA A 303 8.96 19.06 -4.06
N ALA A 304 8.03 18.31 -4.63
CA ALA A 304 7.00 17.59 -3.89
C ALA A 304 6.87 16.15 -4.40
N VAL A 305 6.72 15.23 -3.47
CA VAL A 305 6.30 13.84 -3.73
C VAL A 305 4.90 13.70 -3.14
N PHE A 306 3.98 13.02 -3.83
CA PHE A 306 2.66 12.71 -3.28
C PHE A 306 2.26 11.28 -3.63
N ASP A 307 1.79 10.53 -2.62
CA ASP A 307 1.33 9.13 -2.73
C ASP A 307 -0.07 9.00 -2.09
N PRO A 308 -1.11 9.48 -2.76
CA PRO A 308 -2.45 9.51 -2.20
C PRO A 308 -3.10 8.11 -2.21
N PRO A 309 -4.14 7.89 -1.39
CA PRO A 309 -4.97 6.71 -1.51
C PRO A 309 -5.68 6.66 -2.88
N ARG A 310 -6.39 5.55 -3.16
CA ARG A 310 -7.03 5.26 -4.47
C ARG A 310 -7.91 6.37 -5.03
N ALA A 311 -8.38 7.29 -4.20
CA ALA A 311 -9.16 8.46 -4.62
C ALA A 311 -8.34 9.51 -5.39
N GLY A 312 -7.01 9.43 -5.33
CA GLY A 312 -6.09 10.43 -5.89
C GLY A 312 -5.98 11.68 -5.02
N ALA A 313 -5.35 12.72 -5.54
CA ALA A 313 -5.01 13.95 -4.82
C ALA A 313 -5.52 15.22 -5.52
N LYS A 314 -6.75 15.23 -6.01
CA LYS A 314 -7.30 16.30 -6.86
C LYS A 314 -7.06 17.71 -6.28
N GLU A 315 -7.40 17.92 -5.02
CA GLU A 315 -7.29 19.22 -4.34
C GLU A 315 -5.82 19.64 -4.20
N GLN A 316 -4.96 18.72 -3.81
CA GLN A 316 -3.53 18.97 -3.69
C GLN A 316 -2.88 19.18 -5.07
N ALA A 317 -3.25 18.41 -6.08
CA ALA A 317 -2.78 18.60 -7.46
C ALA A 317 -3.10 19.99 -8.00
N GLN A 318 -4.29 20.56 -7.67
CA GLN A 318 -4.66 21.93 -8.04
C GLN A 318 -3.74 22.97 -7.38
N MET A 319 -3.28 22.73 -6.16
CA MET A 319 -2.35 23.65 -5.48
C MET A 319 -0.93 23.51 -6.04
N LEU A 320 -0.48 22.27 -6.31
CA LEU A 320 0.78 22.02 -6.98
C LEU A 320 0.83 22.62 -8.38
N ALA A 321 -0.25 22.52 -9.14
CA ALA A 321 -0.36 23.11 -10.48
C ALA A 321 -0.13 24.64 -10.50
N LYS A 322 -0.59 25.32 -9.45
CA LYS A 322 -0.43 26.78 -9.27
C LYS A 322 0.92 27.16 -8.65
N SER A 323 1.73 26.20 -8.26
CA SER A 323 3.05 26.44 -7.65
C SER A 323 4.13 26.65 -8.71
N ASN A 324 5.30 27.13 -8.26
CA ASN A 324 6.52 27.24 -9.06
C ASN A 324 7.55 26.15 -8.68
N LEU A 325 7.09 25.01 -8.20
CA LEU A 325 7.99 23.89 -7.93
C LEU A 325 8.61 23.41 -9.25
N PRO A 326 9.93 23.26 -9.34
CA PRO A 326 10.57 22.76 -10.56
C PRO A 326 10.23 21.29 -10.83
N VAL A 327 9.96 20.49 -9.79
CA VAL A 327 9.65 19.07 -9.93
C VAL A 327 8.56 18.62 -8.95
N VAL A 328 7.64 17.83 -9.48
CA VAL A 328 6.60 17.13 -8.71
C VAL A 328 6.61 15.66 -9.10
N ILE A 329 6.59 14.76 -8.13
CA ILE A 329 6.53 13.31 -8.37
C ILE A 329 5.23 12.77 -7.80
N GLY A 330 4.44 12.13 -8.64
CA GLY A 330 3.20 11.45 -8.26
C GLY A 330 3.38 9.94 -8.24
N VAL A 331 3.10 9.32 -7.10
CA VAL A 331 2.96 7.86 -6.96
C VAL A 331 1.48 7.55 -6.92
N SER A 332 1.04 6.45 -7.51
CA SER A 332 -0.38 6.09 -7.49
C SER A 332 -0.62 4.60 -7.73
N CYS A 333 -1.52 4.03 -6.95
CA CYS A 333 -2.07 2.68 -7.16
C CYS A 333 -3.33 2.65 -8.04
N ASN A 334 -3.74 3.78 -8.60
CA ASN A 334 -4.91 3.90 -9.46
C ASN A 334 -4.61 4.77 -10.68
N PRO A 335 -4.31 4.17 -11.85
CA PRO A 335 -3.98 4.91 -13.07
C PRO A 335 -5.06 5.91 -13.52
N SER A 336 -6.34 5.65 -13.24
CA SER A 336 -7.43 6.57 -13.64
C SER A 336 -7.43 7.86 -12.82
N THR A 337 -7.22 7.77 -11.50
CA THR A 337 -7.11 8.97 -10.65
C THR A 337 -5.78 9.69 -10.87
N PHE A 338 -4.70 8.93 -11.14
CA PHE A 338 -3.44 9.51 -11.57
C PHE A 338 -3.60 10.34 -12.85
N ALA A 339 -4.29 9.81 -13.88
CA ALA A 339 -4.51 10.52 -15.15
C ALA A 339 -5.27 11.84 -14.92
N ARG A 340 -6.28 11.84 -14.04
CA ARG A 340 -7.01 13.06 -13.65
C ARG A 340 -6.08 14.09 -12.99
N ASP A 341 -5.27 13.66 -12.03
CA ASP A 341 -4.38 14.54 -11.27
C ASP A 341 -3.22 15.05 -12.17
N ALA A 342 -2.73 14.20 -13.07
CA ALA A 342 -1.76 14.57 -14.09
C ALA A 342 -2.28 15.68 -15.01
N LYS A 343 -3.51 15.56 -15.54
CA LYS A 343 -4.13 16.62 -16.36
C LYS A 343 -4.18 17.97 -15.65
N ILE A 344 -4.43 17.97 -14.34
CA ILE A 344 -4.42 19.19 -13.51
C ILE A 344 -3.00 19.80 -13.49
N LEU A 345 -1.97 18.98 -13.29
CA LEU A 345 -0.58 19.44 -13.27
C LEU A 345 -0.15 19.97 -14.67
N LEU A 346 -0.50 19.26 -15.74
CA LEU A 346 -0.22 19.69 -17.12
C LEU A 346 -0.88 21.05 -17.44
N ALA A 347 -2.15 21.23 -17.03
CA ALA A 347 -2.83 22.52 -17.17
C ALA A 347 -2.16 23.65 -16.38
N GLY A 348 -1.41 23.31 -15.33
CA GLY A 348 -0.57 24.23 -14.54
C GLY A 348 0.80 24.51 -15.18
N GLY A 349 1.10 23.98 -16.37
CA GLY A 349 2.34 24.20 -17.12
C GLY A 349 3.44 23.17 -16.83
N TYR A 350 3.15 22.10 -16.12
CA TYR A 350 4.08 20.96 -15.99
C TYR A 350 4.09 20.11 -17.26
N LYS A 351 5.20 19.41 -17.50
CA LYS A 351 5.32 18.35 -18.51
C LYS A 351 5.53 17.03 -17.80
N LEU A 352 4.87 15.98 -18.24
CA LEU A 352 5.07 14.63 -17.75
C LEU A 352 6.29 14.02 -18.41
N LYS A 353 7.40 14.02 -17.69
CA LYS A 353 8.72 13.64 -18.21
C LYS A 353 8.88 12.12 -18.26
N THR A 354 8.55 11.43 -17.16
CA THR A 354 8.71 9.98 -17.13
C THR A 354 7.53 9.32 -16.45
N ILE A 355 7.25 8.08 -16.88
CA ILE A 355 6.39 7.13 -16.17
C ILE A 355 7.18 5.85 -15.96
N GLN A 356 7.16 5.35 -14.75
CA GLN A 356 7.60 4.00 -14.39
C GLN A 356 6.46 3.21 -13.77
N MET A 357 6.17 2.04 -14.32
CA MET A 357 5.23 1.08 -13.74
C MET A 357 5.95 0.21 -12.71
N VAL A 358 5.30 -0.01 -11.56
CA VAL A 358 5.75 -0.98 -10.54
C VAL A 358 4.62 -1.96 -10.27
N ASP A 359 4.77 -3.19 -10.72
CA ASP A 359 3.78 -4.23 -10.49
C ASP A 359 4.06 -5.00 -9.21
N GLN A 360 3.59 -4.48 -8.09
CA GLN A 360 3.60 -5.17 -6.80
C GLN A 360 2.29 -5.92 -6.49
N PHE A 361 1.33 -5.89 -7.42
CA PHE A 361 0.05 -6.61 -7.34
C PHE A 361 0.02 -7.77 -8.33
N THR A 362 1.01 -8.64 -8.20
CA THR A 362 1.19 -9.81 -9.08
C THR A 362 -0.12 -10.55 -9.31
N TRP A 363 -0.40 -10.88 -10.58
CA TRP A 363 -1.61 -11.55 -11.08
C TRP A 363 -2.94 -10.83 -10.81
N SER A 364 -2.91 -9.56 -10.44
CA SER A 364 -4.12 -8.74 -10.39
C SER A 364 -4.10 -7.66 -11.47
N THR A 365 -5.24 -7.01 -11.69
CA THR A 365 -5.38 -5.90 -12.63
C THR A 365 -4.89 -4.57 -12.05
N HIS A 366 -4.54 -4.52 -10.77
CA HIS A 366 -4.02 -3.33 -10.11
C HIS A 366 -2.58 -3.06 -10.52
N THR A 367 -2.23 -1.79 -10.65
CA THR A 367 -0.90 -1.34 -11.07
C THR A 367 -0.52 -0.11 -10.27
N GLU A 368 0.73 -0.08 -9.79
CA GLU A 368 1.37 1.13 -9.28
C GLU A 368 2.13 1.82 -10.40
N LEU A 369 2.20 3.13 -10.31
CA LEU A 369 3.03 3.93 -11.21
C LEU A 369 3.63 5.14 -10.50
N VAL A 370 4.77 5.57 -11.00
CA VAL A 370 5.47 6.77 -10.56
C VAL A 370 5.63 7.69 -11.78
N GLY A 371 5.09 8.90 -11.69
CA GLY A 371 5.20 9.93 -12.71
C GLY A 371 6.02 11.13 -12.25
N VAL A 372 6.96 11.59 -13.08
CA VAL A 372 7.78 12.78 -12.82
C VAL A 372 7.29 13.93 -13.68
N PHE A 373 6.92 15.02 -13.03
CA PHE A 373 6.43 16.25 -13.67
C PHE A 373 7.44 17.38 -13.45
N GLU A 374 7.76 18.11 -14.52
CA GLU A 374 8.73 19.23 -14.49
C GLU A 374 8.14 20.48 -15.15
N LYS A 375 8.54 21.66 -14.61
CA LYS A 375 8.27 22.98 -15.19
C LYS A 375 9.50 23.58 -15.82
#